data_bfddea6fa6184117e221304141de85ad
#
_entry.id   bfddea6fa6184117e221304141de85ad
#
_cell.length_a   1.000
_cell.length_b   1.000
_cell.length_c   1.000
_cell.angle_alpha   90.00
_cell.angle_beta   90.00
_cell.angle_gamma   90.00
#
_symmetry.space_group_name_H-M   'P 1'
#
loop_
_entity.id
_entity.type
_entity.pdbx_description
1 polymer ?
#
loop_
_entity_poly.entity_id
_entity_poly.type
_entity_poly.pdbx_seq_one_letter_code
_entity_poly.pdbx_strand_id
1 'polypeptide(L)'
;PKPLRWTLRLLVQVLRSFPTLILALLATFLFGLGTFSGTVAITVYTFAILTRLTYEDIESAELAPYHALCAMGAVPAKVYWRAVVPGIAPSYFSNVLYLLETNVRHSSILGYVGAGGIGLLLNEKISWLEYGKVGMILFFLFLTVCVIEGISGLLSQIIREERSLSPLGKRLLTGAAVLLALVCTLSLQPPDFSHISPRAVQAMISGLFHPDWAFFFETDTSGLGYLLLETGCIALVGTCAGTVIAVPLSFLSTLCLMPQLPA
;
A
#
# COMPACT_ATOMS: atom_id res chain seq x y z
N PRO A 1 -2.61 -21.39 19.01
CA PRO A 1 -2.21 -22.66 18.38
C PRO A 1 -1.23 -22.41 17.24
N LYS A 2 -0.11 -23.15 17.23
CA LYS A 2 0.95 -22.99 16.20
C LYS A 2 0.42 -23.09 14.75
N PRO A 3 -0.52 -24.03 14.40
CA PRO A 3 -1.02 -24.13 13.03
C PRO A 3 -1.79 -22.88 12.56
N LEU A 4 -2.65 -22.30 13.39
CA LEU A 4 -3.42 -21.10 13.03
C LEU A 4 -2.50 -19.90 12.70
N ARG A 5 -1.41 -19.73 13.46
CA ARG A 5 -0.43 -18.67 13.22
C ARG A 5 0.26 -18.84 11.86
N TRP A 6 0.63 -20.09 11.50
CA TRP A 6 1.25 -20.38 10.22
C TRP A 6 0.28 -20.16 9.04
N THR A 7 -0.97 -20.61 9.16
CA THR A 7 -1.98 -20.42 8.11
C THR A 7 -2.29 -18.94 7.88
N LEU A 8 -2.44 -18.14 8.96
CA LEU A 8 -2.67 -16.70 8.83
C LEU A 8 -1.49 -15.97 8.18
N ARG A 9 -0.25 -16.32 8.57
CA ARG A 9 0.95 -15.73 7.95
C ARG A 9 1.07 -16.09 6.48
N LEU A 10 0.79 -17.33 6.13
CA LEU A 10 0.82 -17.79 4.76
C LEU A 10 -0.25 -17.07 3.92
N LEU A 11 -1.47 -16.92 4.45
CA LEU A 11 -2.54 -16.18 3.78
C LEU A 11 -2.15 -14.73 3.52
N VAL A 12 -1.62 -14.03 4.51
CA VAL A 12 -1.14 -12.64 4.37
C VAL A 12 0.01 -12.57 3.36
N GLN A 13 0.92 -13.55 3.37
CA GLN A 13 2.04 -13.62 2.43
C GLN A 13 1.54 -13.78 0.97
N VAL A 14 0.57 -14.66 0.75
CA VAL A 14 -0.06 -14.86 -0.56
C VAL A 14 -0.78 -13.59 -1.02
N LEU A 15 -1.61 -12.98 -0.17
CA LEU A 15 -2.31 -11.74 -0.52
C LEU A 15 -1.33 -10.60 -0.90
N ARG A 16 -0.20 -10.50 -0.22
CA ARG A 16 0.81 -9.47 -0.48
C ARG A 16 1.60 -9.73 -1.77
N SER A 17 1.72 -10.97 -2.21
CA SER A 17 2.44 -11.30 -3.44
C SER A 17 1.69 -10.85 -4.71
N PHE A 18 0.39 -10.58 -4.60
CA PHE A 18 -0.37 -10.05 -5.72
C PHE A 18 -0.07 -8.55 -5.93
N PRO A 19 0.37 -8.16 -7.13
CA PRO A 19 0.48 -6.74 -7.50
C PRO A 19 -0.88 -6.03 -7.38
N THR A 20 -0.87 -4.78 -6.91
CA THR A 20 -2.08 -3.96 -6.76
C THR A 20 -2.88 -3.84 -8.05
N LEU A 21 -2.19 -3.80 -9.19
CA LEU A 21 -2.81 -3.73 -10.51
C LEU A 21 -3.68 -4.98 -10.80
N ILE A 22 -3.18 -6.17 -10.45
CA ILE A 22 -3.93 -7.43 -10.62
C ILE A 22 -5.14 -7.45 -9.68
N LEU A 23 -4.98 -7.01 -8.43
CA LEU A 23 -6.10 -6.89 -7.50
C LEU A 23 -7.17 -5.93 -8.01
N ALA A 24 -6.77 -4.80 -8.61
CA ALA A 24 -7.69 -3.85 -9.21
C ALA A 24 -8.42 -4.44 -10.41
N LEU A 25 -7.72 -5.18 -11.26
CA LEU A 25 -8.31 -5.84 -12.42
C LEU A 25 -9.33 -6.91 -11.98
N LEU A 26 -9.00 -7.72 -10.98
CA LEU A 26 -9.96 -8.67 -10.39
C LEU A 26 -11.17 -7.94 -9.78
N ALA A 27 -10.94 -6.83 -9.07
CA ALA A 27 -12.01 -6.04 -8.49
C ALA A 27 -12.90 -5.40 -9.57
N THR A 28 -12.34 -4.91 -10.70
CA THR A 28 -13.14 -4.37 -11.81
C THR A 28 -13.98 -5.44 -12.49
N PHE A 29 -13.52 -6.67 -12.57
CA PHE A 29 -14.33 -7.79 -13.07
C PHE A 29 -15.48 -8.15 -12.11
N LEU A 30 -15.26 -8.05 -10.79
CA LEU A 30 -16.26 -8.39 -9.79
C LEU A 30 -17.30 -7.28 -9.54
N PHE A 31 -16.86 -6.03 -9.53
CA PHE A 31 -17.69 -4.87 -9.12
C PHE A 31 -17.94 -3.87 -10.24
N GLY A 32 -17.45 -4.15 -11.44
CA GLY A 32 -17.52 -3.22 -12.56
C GLY A 32 -16.41 -2.15 -12.55
N LEU A 33 -16.35 -1.38 -13.64
CA LEU A 33 -15.42 -0.26 -13.77
C LEU A 33 -15.83 0.87 -12.83
N GLY A 34 -14.88 1.48 -12.13
CA GLY A 34 -15.17 2.64 -11.29
C GLY A 34 -14.29 2.73 -10.02
N THR A 35 -14.48 3.83 -9.29
CA THR A 35 -13.70 4.14 -8.08
C THR A 35 -13.86 3.13 -6.96
N PHE A 36 -15.01 2.45 -6.89
CA PHE A 36 -15.26 1.41 -5.90
C PHE A 36 -14.31 0.21 -6.06
N SER A 37 -14.11 -0.26 -7.28
CA SER A 37 -13.19 -1.38 -7.58
C SER A 37 -11.75 -1.06 -7.18
N GLY A 38 -11.29 0.18 -7.49
CA GLY A 38 -9.99 0.67 -7.05
C GLY A 38 -9.86 0.72 -5.53
N THR A 39 -10.90 1.17 -4.84
CA THR A 39 -10.91 1.22 -3.37
C THR A 39 -10.82 -0.16 -2.76
N VAL A 40 -11.55 -1.15 -3.28
CA VAL A 40 -11.49 -2.55 -2.81
C VAL A 40 -10.08 -3.12 -3.00
N ALA A 41 -9.47 -2.91 -4.18
CA ALA A 41 -8.12 -3.38 -4.45
C ALA A 41 -7.08 -2.81 -3.48
N ILE A 42 -7.11 -1.47 -3.27
CA ILE A 42 -6.21 -0.79 -2.32
C ILE A 42 -6.48 -1.27 -0.88
N THR A 43 -7.73 -1.50 -0.51
CA THR A 43 -8.09 -1.99 0.83
C THR A 43 -7.48 -3.36 1.10
N VAL A 44 -7.62 -4.30 0.17
CA VAL A 44 -7.03 -5.65 0.29
C VAL A 44 -5.51 -5.60 0.37
N TYR A 45 -4.88 -4.80 -0.49
CA TYR A 45 -3.44 -4.57 -0.49
C TYR A 45 -2.95 -3.97 0.83
N THR A 46 -3.58 -2.89 1.28
CA THR A 46 -3.24 -2.19 2.52
C THR A 46 -3.40 -3.10 3.74
N PHE A 47 -4.50 -3.87 3.78
CA PHE A 47 -4.74 -4.85 4.84
C PHE A 47 -3.61 -5.89 4.92
N ALA A 48 -3.18 -6.44 3.78
CA ALA A 48 -2.13 -7.45 3.76
C ALA A 48 -0.78 -6.89 4.24
N ILE A 49 -0.39 -5.69 3.79
CA ILE A 49 0.88 -5.07 4.18
C ILE A 49 0.84 -4.59 5.63
N LEU A 50 -0.22 -3.89 6.03
CA LEU A 50 -0.33 -3.36 7.39
C LEU A 50 -0.35 -4.49 8.43
N THR A 51 -1.05 -5.59 8.14
CA THR A 51 -1.04 -6.78 9.01
C THR A 51 0.37 -7.33 9.17
N ARG A 52 1.15 -7.39 8.08
CA ARG A 52 2.53 -7.85 8.15
C ARG A 52 3.39 -6.92 8.99
N LEU A 53 3.40 -5.63 8.69
CA LEU A 53 4.20 -4.64 9.43
C LEU A 53 3.85 -4.66 10.92
N THR A 54 2.55 -4.75 11.24
CA THR A 54 2.10 -4.80 12.63
C THR A 54 2.58 -6.04 13.37
N TYR A 55 2.53 -7.23 12.77
CA TYR A 55 3.04 -8.40 13.47
C TYR A 55 4.58 -8.39 13.58
N GLU A 56 5.31 -7.82 12.63
CA GLU A 56 6.76 -7.61 12.71
C GLU A 56 7.09 -6.62 13.84
N ASP A 57 6.34 -5.52 13.99
CA ASP A 57 6.46 -4.58 15.09
C ASP A 57 6.20 -5.25 16.46
N ILE A 58 5.18 -6.10 16.55
CA ILE A 58 4.86 -6.84 17.78
C ILE A 58 5.99 -7.84 18.12
N GLU A 59 6.56 -8.52 17.13
CA GLU A 59 7.64 -9.49 17.35
C GLU A 59 8.96 -8.83 17.74
N SER A 60 9.22 -7.62 17.26
CA SER A 60 10.40 -6.82 17.61
C SER A 60 10.22 -5.96 18.85
N ALA A 61 9.00 -5.88 19.41
CA ALA A 61 8.72 -5.07 20.58
C ALA A 61 9.46 -5.57 21.82
N GLU A 62 9.88 -4.62 22.68
CA GLU A 62 10.47 -4.94 23.97
C GLU A 62 9.42 -5.54 24.90
N LEU A 63 9.59 -6.82 25.24
CA LEU A 63 8.64 -7.57 26.07
C LEU A 63 8.94 -7.50 27.57
N ALA A 64 9.99 -6.79 28.00
CA ALA A 64 10.33 -6.65 29.41
C ALA A 64 9.15 -6.08 30.26
N PRO A 65 8.45 -5.01 29.86
CA PRO A 65 7.28 -4.52 30.59
C PRO A 65 6.13 -5.53 30.64
N TYR A 66 5.95 -6.31 29.57
CA TYR A 66 4.93 -7.37 29.53
C TYR A 66 5.23 -8.46 30.57
N HIS A 67 6.46 -8.96 30.60
CA HIS A 67 6.86 -10.00 31.56
C HIS A 67 6.80 -9.52 33.01
N ALA A 68 7.20 -8.27 33.27
CA ALA A 68 7.13 -7.68 34.60
C ALA A 68 5.69 -7.62 35.14
N LEU A 69 4.74 -7.16 34.32
CA LEU A 69 3.32 -7.10 34.71
C LEU A 69 2.68 -8.49 34.85
N CYS A 70 3.08 -9.46 34.03
CA CYS A 70 2.62 -10.85 34.19
C CYS A 70 3.16 -11.48 35.50
N ALA A 71 4.41 -11.18 35.87
CA ALA A 71 5.00 -11.66 37.13
C ALA A 71 4.29 -11.10 38.38
N MET A 72 3.69 -9.92 38.26
CA MET A 72 2.85 -9.33 39.31
C MET A 72 1.42 -9.93 39.35
N GLY A 73 1.12 -10.98 38.58
CA GLY A 73 -0.16 -11.67 38.58
C GLY A 73 -1.26 -11.02 37.73
N ALA A 74 -0.91 -10.07 36.86
CA ALA A 74 -1.90 -9.45 35.98
C ALA A 74 -2.33 -10.39 34.85
N VAL A 75 -3.60 -10.32 34.43
CA VAL A 75 -4.15 -11.15 33.36
C VAL A 75 -3.45 -10.82 32.02
N PRO A 76 -2.90 -11.82 31.28
CA PRO A 76 -2.11 -11.59 30.08
C PRO A 76 -2.78 -10.71 29.02
N ALA A 77 -4.09 -10.84 28.82
CA ALA A 77 -4.83 -10.00 27.87
C ALA A 77 -4.83 -8.52 28.27
N LYS A 78 -4.98 -8.19 29.55
CA LYS A 78 -4.90 -6.80 30.04
C LYS A 78 -3.49 -6.23 29.96
N VAL A 79 -2.49 -7.09 30.20
CA VAL A 79 -1.08 -6.73 30.10
C VAL A 79 -0.73 -6.40 28.65
N TYR A 80 -1.17 -7.20 27.70
CA TYR A 80 -0.96 -6.94 26.27
C TYR A 80 -1.45 -5.53 25.87
N TRP A 81 -2.68 -5.18 26.23
CA TRP A 81 -3.27 -3.89 25.90
C TRP A 81 -2.61 -2.70 26.61
N ARG A 82 -1.98 -2.92 27.75
CA ARG A 82 -1.34 -1.83 28.54
C ARG A 82 0.17 -1.70 28.35
N ALA A 83 0.85 -2.78 27.99
CA ALA A 83 2.30 -2.78 27.82
C ALA A 83 2.73 -2.84 26.34
N VAL A 84 2.13 -3.75 25.55
CA VAL A 84 2.57 -3.98 24.17
C VAL A 84 1.94 -2.95 23.21
N VAL A 85 0.63 -2.79 23.26
CA VAL A 85 -0.09 -1.90 22.33
C VAL A 85 0.40 -0.45 22.38
N PRO A 86 0.60 0.18 23.55
CA PRO A 86 1.17 1.54 23.57
C PRO A 86 2.60 1.63 23.04
N GLY A 87 3.41 0.58 23.24
CA GLY A 87 4.79 0.53 22.75
C GLY A 87 4.89 0.47 21.24
N ILE A 88 3.97 -0.24 20.56
CA ILE A 88 3.96 -0.35 19.11
C ILE A 88 3.11 0.74 18.42
N ALA A 89 2.29 1.48 19.14
CA ALA A 89 1.37 2.46 18.58
C ALA A 89 2.09 3.52 17.70
N PRO A 90 3.23 4.11 18.08
CA PRO A 90 3.93 5.07 17.23
C PRO A 90 4.38 4.47 15.89
N SER A 91 4.89 3.23 15.91
CA SER A 91 5.30 2.50 14.70
C SER A 91 4.08 2.19 13.82
N TYR A 92 3.00 1.69 14.41
CA TYR A 92 1.76 1.43 13.71
C TYR A 92 1.22 2.66 12.96
N PHE A 93 1.14 3.80 13.63
CA PHE A 93 0.69 5.05 12.99
C PHE A 93 1.64 5.53 11.91
N SER A 94 2.96 5.39 12.08
CA SER A 94 3.94 5.69 11.05
C SER A 94 3.75 4.79 9.80
N ASN A 95 3.48 3.50 10.01
CA ASN A 95 3.18 2.55 8.95
C ASN A 95 1.88 2.89 8.21
N VAL A 96 0.84 3.34 8.92
CA VAL A 96 -0.43 3.82 8.32
C VAL A 96 -0.18 5.04 7.43
N LEU A 97 0.60 6.02 7.89
CA LEU A 97 0.95 7.20 7.10
C LEU A 97 1.78 6.85 5.86
N TYR A 98 2.75 5.97 6.00
CA TYR A 98 3.52 5.43 4.88
C TYR A 98 2.64 4.73 3.83
N LEU A 99 1.67 3.92 4.29
CA LEU A 99 0.74 3.26 3.38
C LEU A 99 -0.22 4.25 2.72
N LEU A 100 -0.65 5.30 3.42
CA LEU A 100 -1.47 6.35 2.82
C LEU A 100 -0.73 7.01 1.65
N GLU A 101 0.52 7.40 1.84
CA GLU A 101 1.37 7.96 0.79
C GLU A 101 1.52 7.00 -0.40
N THR A 102 1.83 5.74 -0.11
CA THR A 102 1.99 4.69 -1.13
C THR A 102 0.69 4.45 -1.90
N ASN A 103 -0.46 4.45 -1.21
CA ASN A 103 -1.77 4.25 -1.81
C ASN A 103 -2.16 5.39 -2.76
N VAL A 104 -1.74 6.62 -2.52
CA VAL A 104 -1.96 7.74 -3.47
C VAL A 104 -1.25 7.49 -4.79
N ARG A 105 -0.01 7.00 -4.75
CA ARG A 105 0.74 6.60 -5.96
C ARG A 105 0.06 5.42 -6.66
N HIS A 106 -0.35 4.39 -5.93
CA HIS A 106 -1.06 3.25 -6.50
C HIS A 106 -2.40 3.65 -7.14
N SER A 107 -3.16 4.53 -6.49
CA SER A 107 -4.44 5.03 -7.01
C SER A 107 -4.31 5.67 -8.39
N SER A 108 -3.20 6.37 -8.67
CA SER A 108 -2.95 6.95 -9.98
C SER A 108 -2.73 5.91 -11.07
N ILE A 109 -2.11 4.77 -10.73
CA ILE A 109 -1.83 3.68 -11.67
C ILE A 109 -3.09 2.83 -11.91
N LEU A 110 -3.91 2.62 -10.90
CA LEU A 110 -5.13 1.79 -11.00
C LEU A 110 -6.14 2.32 -12.01
N GLY A 111 -6.10 3.60 -12.33
CA GLY A 111 -6.93 4.20 -13.37
C GLY A 111 -6.72 3.60 -14.76
N TYR A 112 -5.53 3.05 -15.06
CA TYR A 112 -5.25 2.38 -16.32
C TYR A 112 -6.09 1.11 -16.54
N VAL A 113 -6.48 0.44 -15.46
CA VAL A 113 -7.35 -0.75 -15.51
C VAL A 113 -8.83 -0.43 -15.29
N GLY A 114 -9.21 0.86 -15.42
CA GLY A 114 -10.60 1.28 -15.29
C GLY A 114 -11.10 1.40 -13.84
N ALA A 115 -10.20 1.38 -12.87
CA ALA A 115 -10.54 1.59 -11.44
C ALA A 115 -10.82 3.07 -11.08
N GLY A 116 -11.06 3.92 -12.07
CA GLY A 116 -11.41 5.32 -11.89
C GLY A 116 -10.24 6.22 -11.49
N GLY A 117 -10.56 7.44 -11.03
CA GLY A 117 -9.57 8.39 -10.55
C GLY A 117 -8.77 9.09 -11.65
N ILE A 118 -7.70 9.78 -11.23
CA ILE A 118 -6.87 10.62 -12.11
C ILE A 118 -6.13 9.80 -13.19
N GLY A 119 -5.87 8.52 -12.92
CA GLY A 119 -5.20 7.62 -13.88
C GLY A 119 -6.05 7.31 -15.11
N LEU A 120 -7.37 7.24 -14.98
CA LEU A 120 -8.27 7.07 -16.11
C LEU A 120 -8.20 8.29 -17.06
N LEU A 121 -8.24 9.50 -16.48
CA LEU A 121 -8.10 10.75 -17.22
C LEU A 121 -6.74 10.84 -17.91
N LEU A 122 -5.68 10.43 -17.22
CA LEU A 122 -4.33 10.40 -17.76
C LEU A 122 -4.24 9.47 -18.98
N ASN A 123 -4.76 8.25 -18.86
CA ASN A 123 -4.77 7.29 -19.95
C ASN A 123 -5.58 7.79 -21.15
N GLU A 124 -6.74 8.41 -20.92
CA GLU A 124 -7.54 9.05 -21.97
C GLU A 124 -6.74 10.13 -22.70
N LYS A 125 -6.10 11.06 -21.98
CA LYS A 125 -5.36 12.17 -22.61
C LYS A 125 -4.10 11.69 -23.35
N ILE A 126 -3.44 10.64 -22.87
CA ILE A 126 -2.34 9.98 -23.60
C ILE A 126 -2.85 9.38 -24.91
N SER A 127 -3.98 8.68 -24.89
CA SER A 127 -4.57 8.07 -26.08
C SER A 127 -4.99 9.09 -27.14
N TRP A 128 -5.40 10.30 -26.71
CA TRP A 128 -5.73 11.41 -27.60
C TRP A 128 -4.53 12.26 -28.00
N LEU A 129 -3.29 11.89 -27.57
CA LEU A 129 -2.05 12.62 -27.84
C LEU A 129 -2.07 14.09 -27.34
N GLU A 130 -2.88 14.41 -26.36
CA GLU A 130 -3.02 15.73 -25.78
C GLU A 130 -1.92 16.01 -24.73
N TYR A 131 -0.65 16.02 -25.13
CA TYR A 131 0.50 16.08 -24.22
C TYR A 131 0.50 17.29 -23.28
N GLY A 132 -0.05 18.44 -23.67
CA GLY A 132 -0.19 19.60 -22.79
C GLY A 132 -1.08 19.32 -21.57
N LYS A 133 -2.19 18.61 -21.76
CA LYS A 133 -3.08 18.19 -20.68
C LYS A 133 -2.45 17.08 -19.84
N VAL A 134 -1.72 16.15 -20.47
CA VAL A 134 -0.94 15.13 -19.78
C VAL A 134 0.07 15.74 -18.82
N GLY A 135 0.86 16.74 -19.30
CA GLY A 135 1.81 17.46 -18.46
C GLY A 135 1.18 18.14 -17.25
N MET A 136 0.00 18.75 -17.43
CA MET A 136 -0.76 19.38 -16.34
C MET A 136 -1.23 18.35 -15.30
N ILE A 137 -1.76 17.21 -15.74
CA ILE A 137 -2.18 16.12 -14.85
C ILE A 137 -1.01 15.59 -14.05
N LEU A 138 0.13 15.33 -14.69
CA LEU A 138 1.34 14.84 -14.02
C LEU A 138 1.89 15.86 -13.02
N PHE A 139 1.87 17.16 -13.35
CA PHE A 139 2.28 18.21 -12.42
C PHE A 139 1.42 18.24 -11.15
N PHE A 140 0.09 18.24 -11.29
CA PHE A 140 -0.79 18.22 -10.12
C PHE A 140 -0.71 16.92 -9.33
N LEU A 141 -0.51 15.78 -9.99
CA LEU A 141 -0.29 14.51 -9.32
C LEU A 141 1.00 14.56 -8.48
N PHE A 142 2.10 15.06 -9.06
CA PHE A 142 3.36 15.25 -8.35
C PHE A 142 3.18 16.19 -7.14
N LEU A 143 2.53 17.34 -7.35
CA LEU A 143 2.25 18.28 -6.26
C LEU A 143 1.44 17.64 -5.13
N THR A 144 0.42 16.86 -5.46
CA THR A 144 -0.41 16.15 -4.48
C THR A 144 0.42 15.15 -3.67
N VAL A 145 1.29 14.38 -4.33
CA VAL A 145 2.19 13.44 -3.64
C VAL A 145 3.14 14.19 -2.71
N CYS A 146 3.78 15.27 -3.16
CA CYS A 146 4.68 16.08 -2.33
C CYS A 146 3.99 16.67 -1.10
N VAL A 147 2.75 17.16 -1.24
CA VAL A 147 1.97 17.69 -0.12
C VAL A 147 1.64 16.59 0.89
N ILE A 148 1.19 15.43 0.42
CA ILE A 148 0.87 14.29 1.29
C ILE A 148 2.12 13.77 2.00
N GLU A 149 3.25 13.64 1.30
CA GLU A 149 4.53 13.23 1.86
C GLU A 149 5.01 14.22 2.95
N GLY A 150 4.91 15.53 2.69
CA GLY A 150 5.23 16.57 3.68
C GLY A 150 4.35 16.49 4.92
N ILE A 151 3.04 16.34 4.77
CA ILE A 151 2.10 16.20 5.88
C ILE A 151 2.37 14.91 6.67
N SER A 152 2.57 13.78 5.97
CA SER A 152 2.86 12.49 6.59
C SER A 152 4.17 12.52 7.37
N GLY A 153 5.21 13.16 6.83
CA GLY A 153 6.50 13.35 7.50
C GLY A 153 6.37 14.16 8.79
N LEU A 154 5.66 15.28 8.75
CA LEU A 154 5.41 16.11 9.93
C LEU A 154 4.60 15.36 11.00
N LEU A 155 3.54 14.66 10.62
CA LEU A 155 2.74 13.84 11.52
C LEU A 155 3.54 12.71 12.16
N SER A 156 4.37 12.03 11.36
CA SER A 156 5.23 10.94 11.84
C SER A 156 6.26 11.45 12.86
N GLN A 157 6.85 12.62 12.65
CA GLN A 157 7.76 13.23 13.62
C GLN A 157 7.06 13.57 14.93
N ILE A 158 5.87 14.18 14.89
CA ILE A 158 5.08 14.52 16.08
C ILE A 158 4.73 13.26 16.88
N ILE A 159 4.43 12.14 16.19
CA ILE A 159 4.07 10.88 16.84
C ILE A 159 5.31 10.23 17.48
N ARG A 160 6.46 10.27 16.82
CA ARG A 160 7.72 9.64 17.29
C ARG A 160 8.37 10.39 18.44
N GLU A 161 8.33 11.73 18.42
CA GLU A 161 8.98 12.58 19.43
C GLU A 161 8.22 12.65 20.77
N GLU A 162 7.14 11.85 20.95
CA GLU A 162 6.27 11.90 22.13
C GLU A 162 5.86 13.33 22.53
N ARG A 163 5.94 14.29 21.60
CA ARG A 163 5.39 15.62 21.85
C ARG A 163 3.93 15.45 22.19
N SER A 164 3.64 15.50 23.49
CA SER A 164 2.30 15.33 24.01
C SER A 164 1.42 16.44 23.43
N LEU A 165 0.80 16.13 22.29
CA LEU A 165 -0.29 16.98 21.82
C LEU A 165 -1.26 17.15 22.98
N SER A 166 -1.67 18.38 23.24
CA SER A 166 -2.69 18.65 24.24
C SER A 166 -3.89 17.73 23.98
N PRO A 167 -4.63 17.31 25.01
CA PRO A 167 -5.78 16.44 24.83
C PRO A 167 -6.80 17.00 23.81
N LEU A 168 -6.85 18.32 23.68
CA LEU A 168 -7.65 19.02 22.66
C LEU A 168 -7.08 18.79 21.26
N GLY A 169 -5.76 18.86 21.07
CA GLY A 169 -5.11 18.62 19.80
C GLY A 169 -5.30 17.19 19.30
N LYS A 170 -5.22 16.19 20.19
CA LYS A 170 -5.53 14.79 19.85
C LYS A 170 -6.99 14.61 19.40
N ARG A 171 -7.95 15.23 20.08
CA ARG A 171 -9.38 15.18 19.70
C ARG A 171 -9.64 15.88 18.36
N LEU A 172 -9.01 17.02 18.10
CA LEU A 172 -9.13 17.72 16.81
C LEU A 172 -8.54 16.91 15.68
N LEU A 173 -7.37 16.30 15.87
CA LEU A 173 -6.72 15.46 14.87
C LEU A 173 -7.56 14.22 14.54
N THR A 174 -8.06 13.52 15.55
CA THR A 174 -8.94 12.36 15.36
C THR A 174 -10.26 12.77 14.70
N GLY A 175 -10.85 13.90 15.10
CA GLY A 175 -12.06 14.44 14.50
C GLY A 175 -11.87 14.79 13.02
N ALA A 176 -10.74 15.44 12.68
CA ALA A 176 -10.39 15.77 11.30
C ALA A 176 -10.18 14.50 10.45
N ALA A 177 -9.50 13.49 10.99
CA ALA A 177 -9.29 12.22 10.29
C ALA A 177 -10.62 11.47 10.04
N VAL A 178 -11.51 11.43 11.02
CA VAL A 178 -12.84 10.82 10.88
C VAL A 178 -13.69 11.59 9.87
N LEU A 179 -13.69 12.92 9.92
CA LEU A 179 -14.42 13.76 8.97
C LEU A 179 -13.90 13.55 7.53
N LEU A 180 -12.58 13.51 7.36
CA LEU A 180 -11.97 13.24 6.07
C LEU A 180 -12.37 11.86 5.53
N ALA A 181 -12.30 10.82 6.38
CA ALA A 181 -12.73 9.47 5.99
C ALA A 181 -14.21 9.43 5.60
N LEU A 182 -15.07 10.15 6.32
CA LEU A 182 -16.50 10.24 6.03
C LEU A 182 -16.74 10.96 4.70
N VAL A 183 -16.07 12.08 4.45
CA VAL A 183 -16.16 12.79 3.15
C VAL A 183 -15.69 11.90 2.02
N CYS A 184 -14.56 11.20 2.19
CA CYS A 184 -14.06 10.28 1.17
C CYS A 184 -15.04 9.12 0.89
N THR A 185 -15.63 8.53 1.93
CA THR A 185 -16.60 7.44 1.74
C THR A 185 -17.88 7.90 1.06
N LEU A 186 -18.38 9.11 1.36
CA LEU A 186 -19.55 9.70 0.70
C LEU A 186 -19.26 10.12 -0.74
N SER A 187 -18.01 10.41 -1.08
CA SER A 187 -17.61 10.76 -2.45
C SER A 187 -17.40 9.54 -3.36
N LEU A 188 -17.34 8.33 -2.79
CA LEU A 188 -17.23 7.10 -3.57
C LEU A 188 -18.56 6.83 -4.29
N GLN A 189 -18.44 6.58 -5.59
CA GLN A 189 -19.60 6.12 -6.36
C GLN A 189 -20.03 4.73 -5.86
N PRO A 190 -21.31 4.51 -5.58
CA PRO A 190 -21.79 3.20 -5.17
C PRO A 190 -21.49 2.17 -6.28
N PRO A 191 -21.19 0.91 -5.92
CA PRO A 191 -20.98 -0.13 -6.91
C PRO A 191 -22.23 -0.36 -7.74
N ASP A 192 -22.07 -0.33 -9.05
CA ASP A 192 -23.18 -0.64 -9.97
C ASP A 192 -23.17 -2.16 -10.26
N PHE A 193 -23.93 -2.90 -9.46
CA PHE A 193 -24.07 -4.34 -9.60
C PHE A 193 -24.93 -4.76 -10.81
N SER A 194 -25.55 -3.83 -11.52
CA SER A 194 -26.44 -4.12 -12.65
C SER A 194 -25.67 -4.68 -13.86
N HIS A 195 -24.40 -4.35 -13.97
CA HIS A 195 -23.54 -4.79 -15.07
C HIS A 195 -22.74 -6.07 -14.78
N ILE A 196 -22.86 -6.62 -13.56
CA ILE A 196 -22.18 -7.88 -13.23
C ILE A 196 -22.92 -9.03 -13.91
N SER A 197 -22.35 -9.56 -14.97
CA SER A 197 -22.84 -10.80 -15.55
C SER A 197 -22.33 -11.99 -14.75
N PRO A 198 -23.21 -12.83 -14.11
CA PRO A 198 -22.77 -14.00 -13.38
C PRO A 198 -21.96 -14.96 -14.24
N ARG A 199 -22.22 -14.97 -15.55
CA ARG A 199 -21.46 -15.78 -16.53
C ARG A 199 -20.01 -15.29 -16.68
N ALA A 200 -19.76 -13.97 -16.69
CA ALA A 200 -18.41 -13.43 -16.78
C ALA A 200 -17.60 -13.74 -15.53
N VAL A 201 -18.20 -13.60 -14.35
CA VAL A 201 -17.58 -13.96 -13.07
C VAL A 201 -17.26 -15.46 -13.03
N GLN A 202 -18.18 -16.31 -13.44
CA GLN A 202 -17.96 -17.77 -13.49
C GLN A 202 -16.86 -18.13 -14.49
N ALA A 203 -16.85 -17.53 -15.69
CA ALA A 203 -15.80 -17.74 -16.69
C ALA A 203 -14.42 -17.31 -16.16
N MET A 204 -14.34 -16.18 -15.47
CA MET A 204 -13.10 -15.70 -14.85
C MET A 204 -12.61 -16.68 -13.77
N ILE A 205 -13.49 -17.11 -12.87
CA ILE A 205 -13.13 -18.06 -11.80
C ILE A 205 -12.70 -19.40 -12.42
N SER A 206 -13.44 -19.92 -13.39
CA SER A 206 -13.06 -21.17 -14.06
C SER A 206 -11.74 -21.05 -14.80
N GLY A 207 -11.47 -19.94 -15.48
CA GLY A 207 -10.19 -19.67 -16.15
C GLY A 207 -9.01 -19.59 -15.16
N LEU A 208 -9.24 -19.03 -13.98
CA LEU A 208 -8.20 -18.93 -12.94
C LEU A 208 -7.80 -20.32 -12.40
N PHE A 209 -8.77 -21.26 -12.30
CA PHE A 209 -8.53 -22.62 -11.80
C PHE A 209 -8.15 -23.63 -12.92
N HIS A 210 -8.32 -23.26 -14.18
CA HIS A 210 -7.94 -24.08 -15.32
C HIS A 210 -7.00 -23.29 -16.25
N PRO A 211 -5.74 -23.04 -15.82
CA PRO A 211 -4.77 -22.31 -16.64
C PRO A 211 -4.42 -23.10 -17.91
N ASP A 212 -4.28 -22.37 -18.99
CA ASP A 212 -3.82 -22.94 -20.26
C ASP A 212 -2.30 -23.12 -20.23
N TRP A 213 -1.88 -24.35 -19.96
CA TRP A 213 -0.46 -24.70 -19.91
C TRP A 213 0.22 -24.67 -21.29
N ALA A 214 -0.54 -24.77 -22.39
CA ALA A 214 0.02 -24.67 -23.73
C ALA A 214 0.62 -23.28 -23.98
N PHE A 215 -0.05 -22.23 -23.50
CA PHE A 215 0.42 -20.85 -23.58
C PHE A 215 1.75 -20.60 -22.84
N PHE A 216 2.02 -21.36 -21.79
CA PHE A 216 3.30 -21.25 -21.06
C PHE A 216 4.48 -21.79 -21.86
N PHE A 217 4.27 -22.89 -22.61
CA PHE A 217 5.32 -23.58 -23.38
C PHE A 217 5.44 -23.09 -24.83
N GLU A 218 4.70 -22.06 -25.20
CA GLU A 218 4.82 -21.44 -26.51
C GLU A 218 6.24 -20.87 -26.68
N THR A 219 6.94 -21.33 -27.74
CA THR A 219 8.38 -21.05 -27.93
C THR A 219 8.64 -19.72 -28.63
N ASP A 220 7.58 -18.99 -28.98
CA ASP A 220 7.68 -17.70 -29.63
C ASP A 220 8.04 -16.58 -28.63
N THR A 221 8.57 -15.46 -29.14
CA THR A 221 8.90 -14.25 -28.33
C THR A 221 7.69 -13.68 -27.59
N SER A 222 6.47 -14.09 -27.95
CA SER A 222 5.19 -13.80 -27.26
C SER A 222 4.82 -14.82 -26.19
N GLY A 223 5.57 -15.92 -26.04
CA GLY A 223 5.30 -16.97 -25.05
C GLY A 223 5.46 -16.48 -23.62
N LEU A 224 4.57 -16.93 -22.74
CA LEU A 224 4.54 -16.51 -21.31
C LEU A 224 5.89 -16.79 -20.62
N GLY A 225 6.55 -17.91 -20.93
CA GLY A 225 7.84 -18.27 -20.35
C GLY A 225 8.94 -17.26 -20.70
N TYR A 226 9.00 -16.80 -21.96
CA TYR A 226 9.94 -15.78 -22.39
C TYR A 226 9.66 -14.42 -21.70
N LEU A 227 8.41 -13.99 -21.65
CA LEU A 227 8.01 -12.72 -21.02
C LEU A 227 8.27 -12.72 -19.50
N LEU A 228 8.11 -13.85 -18.82
CA LEU A 228 8.47 -13.97 -17.41
C LEU A 228 9.98 -13.83 -17.18
N LEU A 229 10.78 -14.43 -18.05
CA LEU A 229 12.23 -14.33 -18.00
C LEU A 229 12.69 -12.89 -18.27
N GLU A 230 12.11 -12.25 -19.28
CA GLU A 230 12.36 -10.84 -19.62
C GLU A 230 12.00 -9.92 -18.43
N THR A 231 10.83 -10.11 -17.81
CA THR A 231 10.41 -9.35 -16.63
C THR A 231 11.39 -9.53 -15.46
N GLY A 232 11.88 -10.76 -15.25
CA GLY A 232 12.91 -11.04 -14.25
C GLY A 232 14.23 -10.32 -14.56
N CYS A 233 14.67 -10.32 -15.81
CA CYS A 233 15.87 -9.60 -16.22
C CYS A 233 15.73 -8.09 -16.03
N ILE A 234 14.59 -7.50 -16.43
CA ILE A 234 14.32 -6.06 -16.23
C ILE A 234 14.39 -5.70 -14.73
N ALA A 235 13.75 -6.49 -13.87
CA ALA A 235 13.78 -6.27 -12.44
C ALA A 235 15.19 -6.35 -11.85
N LEU A 236 15.97 -7.34 -12.28
CA LEU A 236 17.32 -7.56 -11.80
C LEU A 236 18.27 -6.43 -12.25
N VAL A 237 18.27 -6.10 -13.54
CA VAL A 237 19.11 -5.02 -14.09
C VAL A 237 18.72 -3.68 -13.47
N GLY A 238 17.42 -3.37 -13.35
CA GLY A 238 16.93 -2.14 -12.73
C GLY A 238 17.38 -2.03 -11.26
N THR A 239 17.29 -3.13 -10.50
CA THR A 239 17.72 -3.16 -9.10
C THR A 239 19.23 -2.97 -8.97
N CYS A 240 20.05 -3.64 -9.79
CA CYS A 240 21.49 -3.48 -9.79
C CYS A 240 21.90 -2.05 -10.14
N ALA A 241 21.35 -1.49 -11.20
CA ALA A 241 21.63 -0.11 -11.60
C ALA A 241 21.23 0.89 -10.50
N GLY A 242 20.02 0.73 -9.94
CA GLY A 242 19.52 1.56 -8.84
C GLY A 242 20.43 1.49 -7.60
N THR A 243 20.89 0.30 -7.23
CA THR A 243 21.77 0.11 -6.07
C THR A 243 23.12 0.81 -6.29
N VAL A 244 23.73 0.67 -7.48
CA VAL A 244 25.01 1.32 -7.80
C VAL A 244 24.90 2.84 -7.69
N ILE A 245 23.79 3.43 -8.11
CA ILE A 245 23.58 4.88 -8.03
C ILE A 245 23.19 5.31 -6.60
N ALA A 246 22.41 4.51 -5.89
CA ALA A 246 21.92 4.85 -4.55
C ALA A 246 23.05 4.94 -3.51
N VAL A 247 24.06 4.06 -3.58
CA VAL A 247 25.18 4.04 -2.62
C VAL A 247 25.92 5.38 -2.56
N PRO A 248 26.47 5.94 -3.67
CA PRO A 248 27.18 7.21 -3.60
C PRO A 248 26.24 8.39 -3.20
N LEU A 249 24.99 8.38 -3.66
CA LEU A 249 24.03 9.42 -3.30
C LEU A 249 23.67 9.39 -1.80
N SER A 250 23.55 8.20 -1.21
CA SER A 250 23.29 8.08 0.23
C SER A 250 24.45 8.63 1.08
N PHE A 251 25.70 8.41 0.66
CA PHE A 251 26.86 9.01 1.32
C PHE A 251 26.86 10.53 1.24
N LEU A 252 26.49 11.10 0.08
CA LEU A 252 26.42 12.55 -0.12
C LEU A 252 25.28 13.19 0.69
N SER A 253 24.19 12.49 0.94
CA SER A 253 23.04 13.00 1.70
C SER A 253 23.17 12.85 3.23
N THR A 254 24.21 12.15 3.72
CA THR A 254 24.37 11.88 5.15
C THR A 254 25.14 13.01 5.84
N LEU A 255 24.42 13.83 6.61
CA LEU A 255 24.97 14.96 7.37
C LEU A 255 26.04 14.55 8.41
N CYS A 256 26.00 13.31 8.91
CA CYS A 256 26.99 12.80 9.89
C CYS A 256 28.40 12.62 9.32
N LEU A 257 28.54 12.39 8.01
CA LEU A 257 29.84 12.16 7.36
C LEU A 257 30.44 13.42 6.74
N MET A 258 29.63 14.46 6.52
CA MET A 258 30.09 15.74 5.96
C MET A 258 29.65 16.94 6.83
N PRO A 259 30.18 17.08 8.05
CA PRO A 259 29.84 18.20 8.93
C PRO A 259 30.42 19.55 8.49
N GLN A 260 31.13 19.62 7.37
CA GLN A 260 31.90 20.83 6.96
C GLN A 260 31.58 21.36 5.57
N LEU A 261 30.53 20.89 4.88
CA LEU A 261 30.08 21.56 3.67
C LEU A 261 29.15 22.72 4.07
N PRO A 262 29.55 24.00 3.81
CA PRO A 262 28.67 25.13 4.06
C PRO A 262 27.44 25.02 3.16
N ALA A 263 26.27 25.37 3.74
CA ALA A 263 24.98 25.38 3.08
C ALA A 263 24.94 26.47 1.98
#